data_627e52818e4ae4c69b80dabcb1cda338
#
_entry.id   627e52818e4ae4c69b80dabcb1cda338
#
_cell.length_a   1.000
_cell.length_b   1.000
_cell.length_c   1.000
_cell.angle_alpha   90.00
_cell.angle_beta   90.00
_cell.angle_gamma   90.00
#
_symmetry.space_group_name_H-M   'P 1'
#
loop_
_entity.id
_entity.type
_entity.pdbx_description
1 polymer ?
#
loop_
_entity_poly.entity_id
_entity_poly.type
_entity_poly.pdbx_seq_one_letter_code
_entity_poly.pdbx_strand_id
1 'polypeptide(L)'
;MLPLFNAIGQRNKDSVIYFPFIRVSLAVQSPQGDFADNYGTNSNIGLSLGLKNKSNQTFELNYNFIHSANVKNTSVLDHLINDQGWIINQYGEENLYLMYHRGGLISLDVGKVFNLIGPNPNSGIFLKGGFGSMYHKIRIENQENLIPQLKKEYLKYYDRLTVGVLLKQYIGYQNMSNNKLINFTIGIEIIEGFNRGMRDYQIDLMGPYTDNKFDVYLGLRAGWFFPVLRKDPNEFYYN
;
A
#
# COMPACT_ATOMS: atom_id res chain seq x y z
N MET A 1 -3.66 -41.66 12.13
CA MET A 1 -3.73 -42.06 10.72
C MET A 1 -4.72 -41.12 10.03
N LEU A 2 -4.26 -40.32 9.10
CA LEU A 2 -4.98 -39.17 8.52
C LEU A 2 -5.79 -39.58 7.27
N PRO A 3 -7.11 -39.38 7.27
CA PRO A 3 -7.86 -39.22 6.01
C PRO A 3 -8.79 -37.99 5.97
N LEU A 4 -8.47 -36.90 6.70
CA LEU A 4 -9.39 -35.75 6.79
C LEU A 4 -9.17 -34.65 5.74
N PHE A 5 -8.17 -34.78 4.83
CA PHE A 5 -7.83 -33.72 3.89
C PHE A 5 -8.47 -33.83 2.49
N ASN A 6 -9.09 -34.95 2.13
CA ASN A 6 -9.55 -35.18 0.74
C ASN A 6 -10.96 -34.66 0.43
N ALA A 7 -11.83 -34.48 1.42
CA ALA A 7 -13.23 -34.05 1.18
C ALA A 7 -13.38 -32.53 0.88
N ILE A 8 -12.41 -31.71 1.32
CA ILE A 8 -12.46 -30.25 1.15
C ILE A 8 -12.04 -29.80 -0.27
N GLY A 9 -11.31 -30.66 -1.01
CA GLY A 9 -10.78 -30.35 -2.35
C GLY A 9 -11.79 -30.33 -3.48
N GLN A 10 -12.83 -31.16 -3.43
CA GLN A 10 -13.78 -31.36 -4.53
C GLN A 10 -14.72 -30.16 -4.77
N ARG A 11 -15.15 -29.46 -3.72
CA ARG A 11 -16.16 -28.39 -3.84
C ARG A 11 -15.67 -27.10 -4.52
N ASN A 12 -14.39 -26.82 -4.55
CA ASN A 12 -13.82 -25.63 -5.22
C ASN A 12 -13.61 -25.84 -6.73
N LYS A 13 -13.60 -27.09 -7.19
CA LYS A 13 -13.25 -27.41 -8.56
C LYS A 13 -14.37 -27.08 -9.54
N ASP A 14 -15.63 -27.14 -9.10
CA ASP A 14 -16.79 -27.17 -9.98
C ASP A 14 -17.72 -25.95 -9.79
N SER A 15 -17.51 -25.09 -8.80
CA SER A 15 -18.43 -23.95 -8.54
C SER A 15 -17.73 -22.70 -8.02
N VAL A 16 -18.35 -21.55 -8.34
CA VAL A 16 -17.97 -20.27 -7.72
C VAL A 16 -18.48 -20.22 -6.30
N ILE A 17 -17.59 -19.99 -5.35
CA ILE A 17 -17.92 -19.96 -3.92
C ILE A 17 -17.96 -18.55 -3.35
N TYR A 18 -18.82 -18.35 -2.34
CA TYR A 18 -18.84 -17.16 -1.50
C TYR A 18 -17.90 -17.35 -0.31
N PHE A 19 -17.05 -16.36 -0.04
CA PHE A 19 -16.23 -16.35 1.17
C PHE A 19 -15.76 -14.95 1.54
N PRO A 20 -15.71 -14.61 2.83
CA PRO A 20 -14.89 -13.52 3.34
C PRO A 20 -13.41 -13.92 3.32
N PHE A 21 -12.53 -12.94 3.18
CA PHE A 21 -11.08 -13.17 3.15
C PHE A 21 -10.30 -12.02 3.77
N ILE A 22 -9.10 -12.34 4.20
CA ILE A 22 -8.06 -11.39 4.56
C ILE A 22 -6.96 -11.51 3.51
N ARG A 23 -6.46 -10.39 2.99
CA ARG A 23 -5.33 -10.38 2.06
C ARG A 23 -4.21 -9.52 2.62
N VAL A 24 -3.00 -10.06 2.61
CA VAL A 24 -1.76 -9.32 2.80
C VAL A 24 -1.10 -9.15 1.44
N SER A 25 -0.61 -7.95 1.13
CA SER A 25 -0.01 -7.66 -0.17
C SER A 25 1.23 -6.79 -0.03
N LEU A 26 2.11 -6.92 -1.02
CA LEU A 26 3.30 -6.10 -1.19
C LEU A 26 3.28 -5.54 -2.61
N ALA A 27 3.59 -4.25 -2.75
CA ALA A 27 3.83 -3.64 -4.04
C ALA A 27 5.17 -2.94 -4.07
N VAL A 28 5.78 -2.94 -5.26
CA VAL A 28 6.89 -2.05 -5.61
C VAL A 28 6.34 -1.07 -6.62
N GLN A 29 6.47 0.23 -6.32
CA GLN A 29 5.81 1.29 -7.07
C GLN A 29 6.83 2.34 -7.50
N SER A 30 6.68 2.83 -8.72
CA SER A 30 7.40 3.98 -9.26
C SER A 30 6.49 5.20 -9.22
N PRO A 31 6.90 6.28 -8.54
CA PRO A 31 6.19 7.54 -8.57
C PRO A 31 6.23 8.17 -9.96
N GLN A 32 5.14 8.84 -10.34
CA GLN A 32 4.98 9.59 -11.56
C GLN A 32 4.30 10.94 -11.24
N GLY A 33 4.25 11.85 -12.21
CA GLY A 33 3.67 13.19 -12.02
C GLY A 33 4.49 14.03 -11.02
N ASP A 34 3.82 14.91 -10.29
CA ASP A 34 4.44 15.80 -9.28
C ASP A 34 5.20 15.03 -8.18
N PHE A 35 4.85 13.77 -8.04
CA PHE A 35 5.43 12.89 -7.06
C PHE A 35 6.85 12.43 -7.42
N ALA A 36 7.13 12.28 -8.70
CA ALA A 36 8.42 11.80 -9.21
C ALA A 36 9.57 12.77 -8.94
N ASP A 37 9.27 14.07 -8.79
CA ASP A 37 10.26 15.11 -8.49
C ASP A 37 10.75 14.99 -7.04
N ASN A 38 9.89 14.55 -6.14
CA ASN A 38 10.19 14.52 -4.71
C ASN A 38 10.66 13.14 -4.23
N TYR A 39 10.18 12.05 -4.86
CA TYR A 39 10.37 10.70 -4.36
C TYR A 39 10.81 9.74 -5.49
N GLY A 40 11.54 8.71 -5.11
CA GLY A 40 11.87 7.60 -5.97
C GLY A 40 11.00 6.36 -5.68
N THR A 41 11.42 5.24 -6.21
CA THR A 41 10.74 3.94 -6.03
C THR A 41 10.46 3.66 -4.56
N ASN A 42 9.26 3.18 -4.29
CA ASN A 42 8.81 2.85 -2.93
C ASN A 42 8.27 1.42 -2.84
N SER A 43 8.17 0.93 -1.62
CA SER A 43 7.43 -0.27 -1.26
C SER A 43 6.13 0.11 -0.55
N ASN A 44 5.10 -0.71 -0.78
CA ASN A 44 3.78 -0.49 -0.23
C ASN A 44 3.26 -1.83 0.30
N ILE A 45 3.07 -1.90 1.62
CA ILE A 45 2.54 -3.08 2.32
C ILE A 45 1.05 -2.86 2.55
N GLY A 46 0.22 -3.79 2.11
CA GLY A 46 -1.23 -3.68 2.19
C GLY A 46 -1.88 -4.80 3.00
N LEU A 47 -2.91 -4.43 3.75
CA LEU A 47 -3.85 -5.33 4.39
C LEU A 47 -5.24 -5.05 3.84
N SER A 48 -5.95 -6.10 3.42
CA SER A 48 -7.32 -6.00 2.90
C SER A 48 -8.24 -6.95 3.65
N LEU A 49 -9.43 -6.46 3.96
CA LEU A 49 -10.57 -7.25 4.42
C LEU A 49 -11.60 -7.26 3.29
N GLY A 50 -12.00 -8.42 2.83
CA GLY A 50 -12.86 -8.52 1.67
C GLY A 50 -13.89 -9.64 1.72
N LEU A 51 -14.85 -9.50 0.81
CA LEU A 51 -15.89 -10.48 0.54
C LEU A 51 -15.86 -10.82 -0.94
N LYS A 52 -15.91 -12.10 -1.29
CA LYS A 52 -16.10 -12.57 -2.66
C LYS A 52 -17.46 -13.25 -2.77
N ASN A 53 -18.29 -12.80 -3.72
CA ASN A 53 -19.61 -13.38 -3.93
C ASN A 53 -19.59 -14.53 -4.98
N LYS A 54 -20.76 -15.19 -5.16
CA LYS A 54 -20.93 -16.28 -6.13
C LYS A 54 -20.92 -15.82 -7.61
N SER A 55 -20.88 -14.50 -7.86
CA SER A 55 -20.71 -13.92 -9.20
C SER A 55 -19.26 -13.52 -9.47
N ASN A 56 -18.30 -14.01 -8.68
CA ASN A 56 -16.89 -13.66 -8.77
C ASN A 56 -16.59 -12.17 -8.53
N GLN A 57 -17.50 -11.40 -7.92
CA GLN A 57 -17.26 -10.03 -7.53
C GLN A 57 -16.64 -10.00 -6.14
N THR A 58 -15.73 -9.05 -5.94
CA THR A 58 -15.08 -8.79 -4.64
C THR A 58 -15.38 -7.38 -4.17
N PHE A 59 -15.52 -7.23 -2.87
CA PHE A 59 -15.66 -5.95 -2.18
C PHE A 59 -14.60 -5.94 -1.07
N GLU A 60 -13.76 -4.93 -1.07
CA GLU A 60 -12.57 -4.90 -0.20
C GLU A 60 -12.43 -3.54 0.49
N LEU A 61 -12.16 -3.56 1.78
CA LEU A 61 -11.60 -2.44 2.51
C LEU A 61 -10.09 -2.67 2.60
N ASN A 62 -9.31 -1.70 2.13
CA ASN A 62 -7.86 -1.79 2.08
C ASN A 62 -7.22 -0.70 2.93
N TYR A 63 -6.17 -1.07 3.64
CA TYR A 63 -5.21 -0.15 4.22
C TYR A 63 -3.83 -0.49 3.68
N ASN A 64 -3.10 0.53 3.24
CA ASN A 64 -1.75 0.35 2.71
C ASN A 64 -0.80 1.33 3.37
N PHE A 65 0.40 0.87 3.70
CA PHE A 65 1.48 1.66 4.26
C PHE A 65 2.60 1.81 3.23
N ILE A 66 2.97 3.06 2.94
CA ILE A 66 4.05 3.40 2.01
C ILE A 66 5.34 3.63 2.78
N HIS A 67 6.41 3.02 2.28
CA HIS A 67 7.75 3.17 2.82
C HIS A 67 8.79 3.24 1.71
N SER A 68 9.67 4.24 1.79
CA SER A 68 10.88 4.32 0.98
C SER A 68 11.96 5.15 1.67
N ALA A 69 13.20 4.78 1.48
CA ALA A 69 14.37 5.62 1.83
C ALA A 69 14.79 6.50 0.64
N ASN A 70 14.10 6.39 -0.51
CA ASN A 70 14.45 7.10 -1.72
C ASN A 70 13.68 8.44 -1.79
N VAL A 71 14.15 9.44 -1.05
CA VAL A 71 13.69 10.82 -1.13
C VAL A 71 14.66 11.58 -2.03
N LYS A 72 14.18 12.10 -3.17
CA LYS A 72 14.98 12.84 -4.12
C LYS A 72 15.13 14.31 -3.73
N ASN A 73 14.06 14.89 -3.21
CA ASN A 73 14.06 16.29 -2.82
C ASN A 73 14.62 16.43 -1.40
N THR A 74 15.90 16.76 -1.32
CA THR A 74 16.62 17.02 -0.08
C THR A 74 16.65 18.50 0.29
N SER A 75 16.18 19.40 -0.58
CA SER A 75 16.24 20.86 -0.40
C SER A 75 15.57 21.37 0.87
N VAL A 76 14.66 20.58 1.43
CA VAL A 76 14.02 20.89 2.73
C VAL A 76 15.01 21.08 3.87
N LEU A 77 16.23 20.56 3.76
CA LEU A 77 17.30 20.64 4.77
C LEU A 77 18.52 21.45 4.33
N ASP A 78 18.55 22.00 3.13
CA ASP A 78 19.74 22.67 2.56
C ASP A 78 20.29 23.78 3.46
N HIS A 79 19.44 24.50 4.17
CA HIS A 79 19.85 25.56 5.11
C HIS A 79 20.46 25.05 6.41
N LEU A 80 20.41 23.75 6.67
CA LEU A 80 21.01 23.10 7.85
C LEU A 80 22.28 22.31 7.51
N ILE A 81 22.49 22.01 6.23
CA ILE A 81 23.56 21.14 5.74
C ILE A 81 24.78 21.99 5.41
N ASN A 82 25.96 21.59 5.90
CA ASN A 82 27.22 22.19 5.56
C ASN A 82 27.71 21.74 4.17
N ASP A 83 28.80 22.35 3.65
CA ASP A 83 29.39 22.05 2.34
C ASP A 83 29.83 20.58 2.18
N GLN A 84 29.94 19.84 3.28
CA GLN A 84 30.33 18.42 3.30
C GLN A 84 29.10 17.47 3.36
N GLY A 85 27.88 18.03 3.44
CA GLY A 85 26.64 17.24 3.48
C GLY A 85 26.18 16.82 4.88
N TRP A 86 26.75 17.41 5.95
CA TRP A 86 26.43 17.10 7.34
C TRP A 86 25.62 18.21 8.02
N ILE A 87 24.85 17.86 9.02
CA ILE A 87 24.20 18.81 9.93
C ILE A 87 25.01 18.87 11.23
N ILE A 88 25.30 20.06 11.70
CA ILE A 88 26.02 20.24 12.98
C ILE A 88 25.04 20.12 14.14
N ASN A 89 25.35 19.27 15.10
CA ASN A 89 24.55 19.03 16.29
C ASN A 89 24.77 20.10 17.38
N GLN A 90 24.03 19.99 18.48
CA GLN A 90 24.10 20.94 19.60
C GLN A 90 25.48 20.98 20.32
N TYR A 91 26.36 20.01 20.05
CA TYR A 91 27.72 19.94 20.63
C TYR A 91 28.80 20.42 19.65
N GLY A 92 28.42 20.85 18.45
CA GLY A 92 29.36 21.27 17.42
C GLY A 92 29.92 20.11 16.57
N GLU A 93 29.35 18.93 16.67
CA GLU A 93 29.78 17.73 15.96
C GLU A 93 28.91 17.46 14.72
N GLU A 94 29.48 16.80 13.72
CA GLU A 94 28.77 16.34 12.55
C GLU A 94 27.79 15.23 12.91
N ASN A 95 26.54 15.34 12.50
CA ASN A 95 25.50 14.38 12.80
C ASN A 95 24.77 13.91 11.53
N LEU A 96 24.48 12.61 11.49
CA LEU A 96 23.72 11.96 10.43
C LEU A 96 22.23 12.23 10.57
N TYR A 97 21.59 12.46 9.45
CA TYR A 97 20.14 12.48 9.32
C TYR A 97 19.71 11.51 8.24
N LEU A 98 18.50 10.98 8.37
CA LEU A 98 17.92 10.08 7.39
C LEU A 98 16.55 10.62 6.98
N MET A 99 16.27 10.56 5.68
CA MET A 99 14.99 10.99 5.12
C MET A 99 14.25 9.78 4.53
N TYR A 100 12.99 9.67 4.87
CA TYR A 100 12.13 8.60 4.38
C TYR A 100 10.85 9.17 3.80
N HIS A 101 10.39 8.59 2.73
CA HIS A 101 9.01 8.73 2.29
C HIS A 101 8.12 7.83 3.13
N ARG A 102 7.12 8.40 3.77
CA ARG A 102 6.11 7.71 4.56
C ARG A 102 4.73 8.15 4.16
N GLY A 103 3.82 7.18 4.07
CA GLY A 103 2.44 7.49 3.77
C GLY A 103 1.51 6.34 4.12
N GLY A 104 0.23 6.62 4.03
CA GLY A 104 -0.82 5.64 4.17
C GLY A 104 -1.97 5.93 3.22
N LEU A 105 -2.64 4.86 2.81
CA LEU A 105 -3.85 4.96 2.00
C LEU A 105 -4.91 4.05 2.61
N ILE A 106 -6.15 4.53 2.57
CA ILE A 106 -7.33 3.72 2.86
C ILE A 106 -8.25 3.79 1.66
N SER A 107 -8.74 2.63 1.18
CA SER A 107 -9.62 2.58 0.01
C SER A 107 -10.71 1.53 0.14
N LEU A 108 -11.83 1.79 -0.54
CA LEU A 108 -12.88 0.83 -0.82
C LEU A 108 -12.75 0.41 -2.27
N ASP A 109 -12.52 -0.88 -2.50
CA ASP A 109 -12.29 -1.43 -3.82
C ASP A 109 -13.41 -2.41 -4.19
N VAL A 110 -13.82 -2.38 -5.45
CA VAL A 110 -14.72 -3.36 -6.07
C VAL A 110 -13.97 -4.03 -7.21
N GLY A 111 -14.05 -5.35 -7.26
CA GLY A 111 -13.37 -6.12 -8.31
C GLY A 111 -14.21 -7.27 -8.85
N LYS A 112 -13.71 -7.86 -9.93
CA LYS A 112 -14.29 -9.06 -10.53
C LYS A 112 -13.22 -9.97 -11.08
N VAL A 113 -13.35 -11.26 -10.77
CA VAL A 113 -12.54 -12.33 -11.36
C VAL A 113 -13.25 -12.87 -12.58
N PHE A 114 -12.59 -12.80 -13.73
CA PHE A 114 -13.03 -13.38 -14.99
C PHE A 114 -12.34 -14.72 -15.16
N ASN A 115 -13.10 -15.79 -15.07
CA ASN A 115 -12.60 -17.16 -15.24
C ASN A 115 -12.39 -17.47 -16.72
N LEU A 116 -11.37 -16.85 -17.32
CA LEU A 116 -10.92 -17.13 -18.68
C LEU A 116 -9.77 -18.11 -18.71
N ILE A 117 -8.92 -18.06 -17.67
CA ILE A 117 -7.70 -18.86 -17.52
C ILE A 117 -7.59 -19.22 -16.05
N GLY A 118 -7.47 -20.52 -15.72
CA GLY A 118 -7.26 -20.94 -14.32
C GLY A 118 -7.67 -22.37 -14.03
N PRO A 119 -7.26 -22.89 -12.87
CA PRO A 119 -7.50 -24.28 -12.48
C PRO A 119 -8.94 -24.53 -12.00
N ASN A 120 -9.72 -23.51 -11.75
CA ASN A 120 -11.10 -23.60 -11.24
C ASN A 120 -11.87 -22.29 -11.46
N PRO A 121 -13.21 -22.27 -11.28
CA PRO A 121 -14.07 -21.10 -11.52
C PRO A 121 -13.78 -19.86 -10.64
N ASN A 122 -12.95 -19.99 -9.59
CA ASN A 122 -12.59 -18.92 -8.68
C ASN A 122 -11.25 -18.26 -9.01
N SER A 123 -10.58 -18.74 -10.06
CA SER A 123 -9.29 -18.25 -10.55
C SER A 123 -9.47 -17.57 -11.90
N GLY A 124 -8.61 -16.62 -12.24
CA GLY A 124 -8.65 -15.96 -13.54
C GLY A 124 -8.11 -14.55 -13.55
N ILE A 125 -8.41 -13.81 -14.61
CA ILE A 125 -8.06 -12.40 -14.73
C ILE A 125 -8.85 -11.61 -13.69
N PHE A 126 -8.16 -10.82 -12.89
CA PHE A 126 -8.75 -10.03 -11.82
C PHE A 126 -8.63 -8.54 -12.13
N LEU A 127 -9.78 -7.91 -12.33
CA LEU A 127 -9.89 -6.46 -12.48
C LEU A 127 -10.46 -5.88 -11.19
N LYS A 128 -9.89 -4.77 -10.73
CA LYS A 128 -10.35 -4.10 -9.52
C LYS A 128 -10.21 -2.59 -9.68
N GLY A 129 -11.21 -1.83 -9.22
CA GLY A 129 -11.20 -0.39 -9.11
C GLY A 129 -11.61 0.04 -7.71
N GLY A 130 -11.12 1.18 -7.27
CA GLY A 130 -11.43 1.68 -5.93
C GLY A 130 -11.22 3.17 -5.78
N PHE A 131 -11.74 3.70 -4.70
CA PHE A 131 -11.56 5.09 -4.30
C PHE A 131 -11.26 5.17 -2.81
N GLY A 132 -10.63 6.25 -2.40
CA GLY A 132 -10.27 6.40 -0.99
C GLY A 132 -9.57 7.70 -0.67
N SER A 133 -8.78 7.68 0.38
CA SER A 133 -7.96 8.80 0.82
C SER A 133 -6.52 8.35 1.04
N MET A 134 -5.60 9.27 0.85
CA MET A 134 -4.19 9.04 1.08
C MET A 134 -3.54 10.23 1.78
N TYR A 135 -2.48 9.95 2.50
CA TYR A 135 -1.56 10.96 2.98
C TYR A 135 -0.13 10.48 2.79
N HIS A 136 0.78 11.40 2.60
CA HIS A 136 2.22 11.12 2.60
C HIS A 136 3.01 12.31 3.10
N LYS A 137 4.23 12.05 3.53
CA LYS A 137 5.15 13.08 4.01
C LYS A 137 6.59 12.61 3.99
N ILE A 138 7.52 13.53 4.12
CA ILE A 138 8.92 13.26 4.43
C ILE A 138 9.02 13.02 5.94
N ARG A 139 9.52 11.86 6.33
CA ARG A 139 9.93 11.58 7.70
C ARG A 139 11.42 11.77 7.81
N ILE A 140 11.84 12.69 8.66
CA ILE A 140 13.24 12.95 8.96
C ILE A 140 13.57 12.29 10.30
N GLU A 141 14.60 11.46 10.30
CA GLU A 141 15.14 10.84 11.50
C GLU A 141 16.47 11.51 11.85
N ASN A 142 16.52 12.07 13.02
CA ASN A 142 17.65 12.71 13.65
C ASN A 142 18.25 11.73 14.63
N GLN A 143 19.48 11.27 14.36
CA GLN A 143 20.16 10.31 15.21
C GLN A 143 20.36 10.92 16.62
N GLU A 144 19.96 10.17 17.65
CA GLU A 144 20.04 10.56 19.07
C GLU A 144 19.30 11.87 19.44
N ASN A 145 18.51 12.45 18.53
CA ASN A 145 17.81 13.73 18.70
C ASN A 145 18.74 14.92 19.06
N LEU A 146 19.97 14.91 18.57
CA LEU A 146 21.00 15.90 18.87
C LEU A 146 20.90 17.17 18.01
N ILE A 147 20.10 17.18 16.95
CA ILE A 147 19.89 18.35 16.09
C ILE A 147 18.65 19.10 16.59
N PRO A 148 18.81 20.28 17.23
CA PRO A 148 17.70 20.99 17.85
C PRO A 148 16.59 21.40 16.87
N GLN A 149 16.95 21.78 15.64
CA GLN A 149 16.05 22.19 14.57
C GLN A 149 15.16 21.03 14.07
N LEU A 150 15.61 19.77 14.25
CA LEU A 150 14.88 18.57 13.82
C LEU A 150 14.24 17.83 15.01
N LYS A 151 13.99 18.52 16.13
CA LYS A 151 13.18 17.96 17.21
C LYS A 151 11.72 17.84 16.77
N LYS A 152 11.00 16.91 17.40
CA LYS A 152 9.61 16.52 17.03
C LYS A 152 8.68 17.70 16.81
N GLU A 153 8.84 18.78 17.58
CA GLU A 153 8.04 20.00 17.53
C GLU A 153 8.21 20.77 16.21
N TYR A 154 9.43 20.73 15.66
CA TYR A 154 9.81 21.46 14.46
C TYR A 154 9.71 20.65 13.18
N LEU A 155 9.64 19.31 13.24
CA LEU A 155 9.59 18.43 12.07
C LEU A 155 8.44 18.75 11.09
N LYS A 156 7.33 19.31 11.59
CA LYS A 156 6.21 19.75 10.77
C LYS A 156 6.56 20.85 9.77
N TYR A 157 7.62 21.61 10.01
CA TYR A 157 8.10 22.67 9.12
C TYR A 157 9.00 22.17 7.99
N TYR A 158 9.27 20.84 7.95
CA TYR A 158 10.14 20.18 6.97
C TYR A 158 9.48 19.00 6.27
N ASP A 159 8.33 18.53 6.77
CA ASP A 159 7.82 17.19 6.42
C ASP A 159 6.96 17.16 5.15
N ARG A 160 6.58 18.31 4.58
CA ARG A 160 5.75 18.42 3.37
C ARG A 160 4.53 17.50 3.38
N LEU A 161 3.80 17.49 4.50
CA LEU A 161 2.59 16.70 4.62
C LEU A 161 1.58 17.04 3.53
N THR A 162 1.15 16.02 2.83
CA THR A 162 0.19 16.08 1.73
C THR A 162 -0.94 15.10 2.01
N VAL A 163 -2.18 15.52 1.79
CA VAL A 163 -3.39 14.71 2.01
C VAL A 163 -4.34 14.91 0.84
N GLY A 164 -5.07 13.86 0.46
CA GLY A 164 -6.08 13.97 -0.58
C GLY A 164 -6.89 12.71 -0.79
N VAL A 165 -7.62 12.70 -1.90
CA VAL A 165 -8.42 11.57 -2.36
C VAL A 165 -7.65 10.79 -3.42
N LEU A 166 -7.97 9.51 -3.55
CA LEU A 166 -7.34 8.65 -4.54
C LEU A 166 -8.36 7.88 -5.36
N LEU A 167 -7.95 7.58 -6.59
CA LEU A 167 -8.52 6.53 -7.43
C LEU A 167 -7.49 5.42 -7.59
N LYS A 168 -7.97 4.18 -7.63
CA LYS A 168 -7.13 3.00 -7.71
C LYS A 168 -7.63 2.07 -8.78
N GLN A 169 -6.73 1.54 -9.58
CA GLN A 169 -7.00 0.60 -10.64
C GLN A 169 -6.01 -0.56 -10.53
N TYR A 170 -6.48 -1.77 -10.76
CA TYR A 170 -5.66 -2.96 -10.71
C TYR A 170 -6.10 -3.95 -11.78
N ILE A 171 -5.15 -4.46 -12.51
CA ILE A 171 -5.30 -5.58 -13.43
C ILE A 171 -4.26 -6.65 -13.12
N GLY A 172 -4.71 -7.89 -12.99
CA GLY A 172 -3.80 -8.99 -12.66
C GLY A 172 -4.45 -10.33 -12.78
N TYR A 173 -3.84 -11.30 -12.14
CA TYR A 173 -4.30 -12.67 -12.06
C TYR A 173 -4.56 -13.04 -10.61
N GLN A 174 -5.71 -13.66 -10.36
CA GLN A 174 -6.04 -14.29 -9.09
C GLN A 174 -6.00 -15.80 -9.22
N ASN A 175 -5.23 -16.46 -8.39
CA ASN A 175 -5.23 -17.91 -8.23
C ASN A 175 -5.88 -18.31 -6.91
N MET A 176 -6.85 -19.18 -6.97
CA MET A 176 -7.38 -19.89 -5.82
C MET A 176 -7.16 -21.37 -5.99
N SER A 177 -6.27 -21.94 -5.19
CA SER A 177 -5.94 -23.36 -5.28
C SER A 177 -7.12 -24.25 -4.86
N ASN A 178 -7.24 -25.41 -5.48
CA ASN A 178 -8.27 -26.42 -5.14
C ASN A 178 -8.16 -26.89 -3.67
N ASN A 179 -6.94 -26.96 -3.13
CA ASN A 179 -6.68 -27.29 -1.72
C ASN A 179 -6.76 -26.08 -0.79
N LYS A 180 -7.06 -24.87 -1.31
CA LYS A 180 -7.22 -23.59 -0.58
C LYS A 180 -5.98 -23.10 0.16
N LEU A 181 -4.81 -23.68 -0.07
CA LEU A 181 -3.57 -23.31 0.61
C LEU A 181 -2.77 -22.24 -0.14
N ILE A 182 -2.76 -22.31 -1.48
CA ILE A 182 -1.99 -21.39 -2.33
C ILE A 182 -2.96 -20.44 -3.05
N ASN A 183 -3.31 -19.35 -2.37
CA ASN A 183 -4.23 -18.35 -2.90
C ASN A 183 -3.50 -17.02 -3.02
N PHE A 184 -3.27 -16.57 -4.25
CA PHE A 184 -2.52 -15.34 -4.48
C PHE A 184 -3.16 -14.49 -5.57
N THR A 185 -2.76 -13.22 -5.57
CA THR A 185 -2.99 -12.28 -6.67
C THR A 185 -1.66 -11.68 -7.08
N ILE A 186 -1.47 -11.45 -8.38
CA ILE A 186 -0.33 -10.72 -8.91
C ILE A 186 -0.77 -9.88 -10.10
N GLY A 187 -0.31 -8.63 -10.18
CA GLY A 187 -0.74 -7.73 -11.25
C GLY A 187 -0.12 -6.35 -11.16
N ILE A 188 -0.61 -5.49 -12.06
CA ILE A 188 -0.23 -4.08 -12.17
C ILE A 188 -1.28 -3.25 -11.44
N GLU A 189 -0.81 -2.25 -10.69
CA GLU A 189 -1.64 -1.30 -9.96
C GLU A 189 -1.28 0.12 -10.38
N ILE A 190 -2.31 0.95 -10.58
CA ILE A 190 -2.19 2.40 -10.75
C ILE A 190 -2.99 3.05 -9.62
N ILE A 191 -2.39 4.02 -8.95
CA ILE A 191 -3.04 4.84 -7.93
C ILE A 191 -2.84 6.29 -8.35
N GLU A 192 -3.94 7.00 -8.52
CA GLU A 192 -3.98 8.43 -8.86
C GLU A 192 -4.45 9.20 -7.65
N GLY A 193 -3.63 10.10 -7.15
CA GLY A 193 -3.90 10.94 -5.97
C GLY A 193 -4.13 12.39 -6.35
N PHE A 194 -5.28 12.93 -5.99
CA PHE A 194 -5.62 14.34 -6.08
C PHE A 194 -5.42 14.95 -4.71
N ASN A 195 -4.23 15.44 -4.47
CA ASN A 195 -3.70 15.77 -3.16
C ASN A 195 -3.50 17.29 -3.00
N ARG A 196 -3.36 17.71 -1.76
CA ARG A 196 -3.03 19.08 -1.40
C ARG A 196 -2.03 19.09 -0.25
N GLY A 197 -1.08 20.01 -0.30
CA GLY A 197 -0.19 20.29 0.84
C GLY A 197 -0.97 20.83 2.03
N MET A 198 -0.60 20.39 3.23
CA MET A 198 -1.34 20.64 4.48
C MET A 198 -0.48 21.36 5.52
N ARG A 199 0.47 22.19 5.06
CA ARG A 199 1.35 22.95 5.96
C ARG A 199 1.24 24.43 5.74
N ASP A 200 0.89 25.17 6.81
CA ASP A 200 0.81 26.63 6.79
C ASP A 200 2.18 27.29 6.60
N TYR A 201 3.25 26.59 6.95
CA TYR A 201 4.61 27.07 6.80
C TYR A 201 5.60 25.92 6.58
N GLN A 202 6.46 26.09 5.58
CA GLN A 202 7.64 25.25 5.33
C GLN A 202 8.87 26.14 5.24
N ILE A 203 9.95 25.75 5.92
CA ILE A 203 11.14 26.61 6.07
C ILE A 203 11.83 26.82 4.73
N ASP A 204 11.99 25.79 3.93
CA ASP A 204 12.63 25.86 2.61
C ASP A 204 11.86 26.75 1.61
N LEU A 205 10.56 26.86 1.75
CA LEU A 205 9.71 27.71 0.93
C LEU A 205 9.53 29.11 1.51
N MET A 206 9.94 29.32 2.77
CA MET A 206 9.63 30.54 3.56
C MET A 206 8.15 30.93 3.47
N GLY A 207 7.26 29.95 3.38
CA GLY A 207 5.85 30.17 3.15
C GLY A 207 5.01 28.91 3.25
N PRO A 208 3.71 28.99 2.91
CA PRO A 208 2.80 27.88 2.99
C PRO A 208 3.12 26.79 1.95
N TYR A 209 2.81 25.55 2.30
CA TYR A 209 2.79 24.40 1.41
C TYR A 209 1.36 23.89 1.28
N THR A 210 0.60 24.52 0.39
CA THR A 210 -0.85 24.29 0.23
C THR A 210 -1.25 24.07 -1.23
N ASP A 211 -0.28 23.88 -2.13
CA ASP A 211 -0.52 23.67 -3.55
C ASP A 211 -1.22 22.32 -3.80
N ASN A 212 -2.04 22.30 -4.84
CA ASN A 212 -2.63 21.08 -5.35
C ASN A 212 -1.54 20.26 -6.05
N LYS A 213 -1.59 18.94 -5.87
CA LYS A 213 -0.65 17.97 -6.43
C LYS A 213 -1.41 16.84 -7.11
N PHE A 214 -0.89 16.40 -8.25
CA PHE A 214 -1.35 15.19 -8.90
C PHE A 214 -0.28 14.11 -8.81
N ASP A 215 -0.50 13.19 -7.90
CA ASP A 215 0.44 12.13 -7.56
C ASP A 215 0.02 10.81 -8.20
N VAL A 216 0.90 10.15 -8.91
CA VAL A 216 0.60 8.86 -9.51
C VAL A 216 1.62 7.81 -9.05
N TYR A 217 1.13 6.64 -8.68
CA TYR A 217 1.93 5.45 -8.45
C TYR A 217 1.61 4.40 -9.52
N LEU A 218 2.62 3.95 -10.21
CA LEU A 218 2.56 2.78 -11.09
C LEU A 218 3.40 1.67 -10.48
N GLY A 219 2.82 0.49 -10.28
CA GLY A 219 3.55 -0.58 -9.62
C GLY A 219 3.07 -1.99 -9.91
N LEU A 220 3.89 -2.93 -9.48
CA LEU A 220 3.55 -4.34 -9.41
C LEU A 220 3.13 -4.69 -8.00
N ARG A 221 1.96 -5.33 -7.86
CA ARG A 221 1.43 -5.80 -6.57
C ARG A 221 1.25 -7.30 -6.59
N ALA A 222 1.77 -7.95 -5.56
CA ALA A 222 1.50 -9.34 -5.25
C ALA A 222 0.78 -9.43 -3.89
N GLY A 223 -0.17 -10.32 -3.76
CA GLY A 223 -0.91 -10.51 -2.51
C GLY A 223 -1.26 -11.97 -2.26
N TRP A 224 -1.25 -12.34 -0.99
CA TRP A 224 -1.70 -13.65 -0.53
C TRP A 224 -3.01 -13.47 0.22
N PHE A 225 -4.04 -14.25 -0.12
CA PHE A 225 -5.31 -14.15 0.57
C PHE A 225 -5.72 -15.45 1.25
N PHE A 226 -6.36 -15.30 2.40
CA PHE A 226 -6.81 -16.36 3.28
C PHE A 226 -8.32 -16.36 3.31
N PRO A 227 -9.01 -17.30 2.62
CA PRO A 227 -10.45 -17.41 2.68
C PRO A 227 -10.89 -17.91 4.06
N VAL A 228 -11.84 -17.19 4.67
CA VAL A 228 -12.48 -17.61 5.91
C VAL A 228 -13.71 -18.45 5.55
N LEU A 229 -13.54 -19.76 5.52
CA LEU A 229 -14.58 -20.69 5.11
C LEU A 229 -15.32 -21.19 6.35
N ARG A 230 -16.64 -21.10 6.35
CA ARG A 230 -17.46 -21.77 7.34
C ARG A 230 -17.50 -23.27 7.03
N LYS A 231 -17.35 -24.12 8.05
CA LYS A 231 -17.71 -25.54 7.95
C LYS A 231 -19.21 -25.61 7.76
N ASP A 232 -19.69 -26.32 6.73
CA ASP A 232 -21.10 -26.63 6.59
C ASP A 232 -21.48 -27.63 7.67
N PRO A 233 -22.47 -27.34 8.53
CA PRO A 233 -22.85 -28.27 9.62
C PRO A 233 -23.54 -29.55 9.13
N ASN A 234 -23.85 -29.70 7.85
CA ASN A 234 -24.66 -30.74 7.28
C ASN A 234 -23.88 -31.88 6.58
N GLU A 235 -22.59 -32.01 6.81
CA GLU A 235 -21.89 -33.25 6.42
C GLU A 235 -22.10 -34.31 7.53
N PHE A 236 -23.31 -34.85 7.62
CA PHE A 236 -23.52 -36.08 8.37
C PHE A 236 -22.94 -37.26 7.56
N TYR A 237 -21.93 -37.88 8.11
CA TYR A 237 -21.48 -39.19 7.66
C TYR A 237 -22.48 -40.22 8.11
N TYR A 238 -23.24 -40.81 7.20
CA TYR A 238 -23.90 -42.10 7.46
C TYR A 238 -22.81 -43.20 7.30
N ASN A 239 -22.53 -43.88 8.39
CA ASN A 239 -21.78 -45.14 8.38
C ASN A 239 -22.63 -46.26 7.78
#